data_85ca5c0b3d3591b178663744ef39b6a4
#
_entry.id   85ca5c0b3d3591b178663744ef39b6a4
#
_cell.length_a   1.000
_cell.length_b   1.000
_cell.length_c   1.000
_cell.angle_alpha   90.00
_cell.angle_beta   90.00
_cell.angle_gamma   90.00
#
_symmetry.space_group_name_H-M   'P 1'
#
loop_
_entity.id
_entity.type
_entity.pdbx_description
1 polymer ?
#
loop_
_entity_poly.entity_id
_entity_poly.type
_entity_poly.pdbx_seq_one_letter_code
_entity_poly.pdbx_strand_id
1 'polypeptide(L)'
;LEFFALIPGSALLIPLILCAALGLLISMTCLSTPSVSLEGKCIWILKSLPLSAQQILRAKLRFHNLLVVPVSMVAGLILALAYGCSPADVVFTVLTCGLLGLLCGLLGMICGLQWARLDWLTEAHPCKQSAALIFTMLGLTAVIVAGGLLYGFALRALLTPTEFLALFCLLLALMCLGLYRAMVTWGARKWEAL
;
A
#
# COMPACT_ATOMS: atom_id res chain seq x y z
N LEU A 1 -8.66 25.24 6.37
CA LEU A 1 -9.83 25.35 5.48
C LEU A 1 -9.75 26.61 4.60
N GLU A 2 -9.28 27.73 5.10
CA GLU A 2 -9.18 29.00 4.36
C GLU A 2 -8.20 28.95 3.17
N PHE A 3 -7.15 28.14 3.25
CA PHE A 3 -6.18 28.03 2.17
C PHE A 3 -6.75 27.40 0.88
N PHE A 4 -7.70 26.48 1.01
CA PHE A 4 -8.39 25.85 -0.14
C PHE A 4 -9.50 26.73 -0.73
N ALA A 5 -10.03 27.69 0.03
CA ALA A 5 -11.05 28.64 -0.46
C ALA A 5 -10.50 29.66 -1.48
N LEU A 6 -9.17 29.81 -1.55
CA LEU A 6 -8.49 30.77 -2.45
C LEU A 6 -8.39 30.31 -3.90
N ILE A 7 -8.60 29.01 -4.19
CA ILE A 7 -8.49 28.46 -5.55
C ILE A 7 -9.87 28.04 -6.05
N PRO A 8 -10.44 28.69 -7.04
CA PRO A 8 -11.75 28.29 -7.61
C PRO A 8 -11.71 26.84 -8.14
N GLY A 9 -12.62 26.00 -7.67
CA GLY A 9 -12.69 24.59 -8.07
C GLY A 9 -11.83 23.62 -7.22
N SER A 10 -11.12 24.08 -6.21
CA SER A 10 -10.32 23.23 -5.31
C SER A 10 -11.17 22.27 -4.48
N ALA A 11 -12.40 22.63 -4.16
CA ALA A 11 -13.33 21.78 -3.40
C ALA A 11 -13.58 20.42 -4.10
N LEU A 12 -13.65 20.40 -5.42
CA LEU A 12 -13.79 19.17 -6.20
C LEU A 12 -12.56 18.26 -6.14
N LEU A 13 -11.37 18.81 -5.89
CA LEU A 13 -10.11 18.05 -5.84
C LEU A 13 -9.79 17.52 -4.44
N ILE A 14 -10.55 17.91 -3.41
CA ILE A 14 -10.34 17.49 -2.02
C ILE A 14 -10.22 15.97 -1.89
N PRO A 15 -11.11 15.12 -2.45
CA PRO A 15 -11.01 13.68 -2.31
C PRO A 15 -9.69 13.12 -2.86
N LEU A 16 -9.22 13.65 -3.99
CA LEU A 16 -7.95 13.24 -4.60
C LEU A 16 -6.75 13.61 -3.73
N ILE A 17 -6.76 14.82 -3.19
CA ILE A 17 -5.70 15.32 -2.31
C ILE A 17 -5.66 14.50 -1.02
N LEU A 18 -6.82 14.16 -0.44
CA LEU A 18 -6.91 13.31 0.74
C LEU A 18 -6.35 11.91 0.47
N CYS A 19 -6.73 11.29 -0.65
CA CYS A 19 -6.20 9.99 -1.06
C CYS A 19 -4.68 10.02 -1.25
N ALA A 20 -4.15 11.08 -1.88
CA ALA A 20 -2.71 11.24 -2.08
C ALA A 20 -1.97 11.42 -0.74
N ALA A 21 -2.46 12.30 0.13
CA ALA A 21 -1.85 12.56 1.44
C ALA A 21 -1.86 11.30 2.33
N LEU A 22 -3.02 10.63 2.45
CA LEU A 22 -3.14 9.38 3.21
C LEU A 22 -2.30 8.27 2.58
N GLY A 23 -2.26 8.17 1.26
CA GLY A 23 -1.44 7.21 0.56
C GLY A 23 0.05 7.38 0.85
N LEU A 24 0.55 8.62 0.92
CA LEU A 24 1.92 8.91 1.32
C LEU A 24 2.19 8.51 2.78
N LEU A 25 1.25 8.75 3.69
CA LEU A 25 1.37 8.27 5.07
C LEU A 25 1.36 6.74 5.16
N ILE A 26 0.49 6.07 4.39
CA ILE A 26 0.45 4.61 4.30
C ILE A 26 1.77 4.05 3.77
N SER A 27 2.44 4.74 2.83
CA SER A 27 3.73 4.30 2.29
C SER A 27 4.83 4.21 3.35
N MET A 28 4.71 4.97 4.44
CA MET A 28 5.65 4.95 5.57
C MET A 28 5.43 3.78 6.55
N THR A 29 4.28 3.10 6.51
CA THR A 29 3.96 2.05 7.50
C THR A 29 4.78 0.77 7.32
N CYS A 30 5.12 0.38 6.10
CA CYS A 30 6.04 -0.70 5.68
C CYS A 30 6.18 -1.94 6.62
N LEU A 31 5.13 -2.35 7.34
CA LEU A 31 5.18 -3.47 8.31
C LEU A 31 5.50 -4.83 7.67
N SER A 32 5.03 -5.06 6.44
CA SER A 32 5.23 -6.33 5.73
C SER A 32 6.65 -6.49 5.20
N THR A 33 7.33 -5.39 4.89
CA THR A 33 8.65 -5.39 4.24
C THR A 33 9.73 -6.09 5.07
N PRO A 34 9.94 -5.74 6.37
CA PRO A 34 10.96 -6.39 7.18
C PRO A 34 10.54 -7.78 7.68
N SER A 35 9.26 -8.17 7.54
CA SER A 35 8.69 -9.39 8.14
C SER A 35 9.42 -10.68 7.74
N VAL A 36 10.05 -10.72 6.57
CA VAL A 36 10.86 -11.86 6.09
C VAL A 36 12.26 -11.79 6.70
N SER A 37 12.90 -10.63 6.64
CA SER A 37 14.27 -10.44 7.14
C SER A 37 14.36 -10.54 8.65
N LEU A 38 13.29 -10.23 9.39
CA LEU A 38 13.23 -10.34 10.87
C LEU A 38 13.38 -11.78 11.37
N GLU A 39 13.04 -12.78 10.55
CA GLU A 39 13.27 -14.20 10.90
C GLU A 39 14.77 -14.49 11.08
N GLY A 40 15.63 -13.79 10.33
CA GLY A 40 17.09 -13.90 10.45
C GLY A 40 17.56 -15.34 10.39
N LYS A 41 18.47 -15.69 11.30
CA LYS A 41 19.02 -17.05 11.42
C LYS A 41 18.01 -18.09 11.91
N CYS A 42 16.84 -17.66 12.42
CA CYS A 42 15.78 -18.56 12.93
C CYS A 42 14.77 -18.98 11.85
N ILE A 43 14.98 -18.61 10.58
CA ILE A 43 14.07 -18.96 9.47
C ILE A 43 13.85 -20.48 9.34
N TRP A 44 14.84 -21.29 9.77
CA TRP A 44 14.75 -22.75 9.77
C TRP A 44 13.61 -23.28 10.65
N ILE A 45 13.24 -22.57 11.72
CA ILE A 45 12.12 -22.93 12.59
C ILE A 45 10.80 -22.92 11.80
N LEU A 46 10.57 -21.85 11.00
CA LEU A 46 9.39 -21.78 10.15
C LEU A 46 9.40 -22.83 9.03
N LYS A 47 10.60 -23.17 8.52
CA LYS A 47 10.76 -24.20 7.49
C LYS A 47 10.58 -25.62 8.05
N SER A 48 10.77 -25.86 9.35
CA SER A 48 10.53 -27.15 10.00
C SER A 48 9.05 -27.44 10.28
N LEU A 49 8.19 -26.40 10.22
CA LEU A 49 6.76 -26.56 10.41
C LEU A 49 6.12 -27.23 9.18
N PRO A 50 5.08 -28.05 9.35
CA PRO A 50 4.36 -28.69 8.23
C PRO A 50 3.42 -27.68 7.52
N LEU A 51 3.98 -26.54 7.11
CA LEU A 51 3.28 -25.45 6.45
C LEU A 51 3.88 -25.17 5.08
N SER A 52 3.02 -24.91 4.09
CA SER A 52 3.51 -24.47 2.79
C SER A 52 4.02 -23.02 2.84
N ALA A 53 5.01 -22.70 2.00
CA ALA A 53 5.52 -21.33 1.83
C ALA A 53 4.39 -20.31 1.60
N GLN A 54 3.38 -20.70 0.82
CA GLN A 54 2.21 -19.86 0.55
C GLN A 54 1.40 -19.56 1.82
N GLN A 55 1.24 -20.53 2.73
CA GLN A 55 0.51 -20.32 4.00
C GLN A 55 1.25 -19.34 4.89
N ILE A 56 2.57 -19.46 4.98
CA ILE A 56 3.43 -18.56 5.77
C ILE A 56 3.33 -17.13 5.22
N LEU A 57 3.50 -16.94 3.91
CA LEU A 57 3.43 -15.62 3.28
C LEU A 57 2.04 -14.97 3.43
N ARG A 58 0.97 -15.76 3.27
CA ARG A 58 -0.40 -15.29 3.48
C ARG A 58 -0.63 -14.87 4.92
N ALA A 59 -0.11 -15.60 5.91
CA ALA A 59 -0.24 -15.25 7.31
C ALA A 59 0.45 -13.91 7.63
N LYS A 60 1.67 -13.70 7.13
CA LYS A 60 2.41 -12.44 7.28
C LYS A 60 1.66 -11.26 6.62
N LEU A 61 1.14 -11.46 5.40
CA LEU A 61 0.35 -10.45 4.71
C LEU A 61 -0.97 -10.15 5.45
N ARG A 62 -1.66 -11.17 5.98
CA ARG A 62 -2.89 -10.97 6.77
C ARG A 62 -2.65 -10.12 8.00
N PHE A 63 -1.52 -10.30 8.68
CA PHE A 63 -1.15 -9.49 9.85
C PHE A 63 -1.02 -8.01 9.47
N HIS A 64 -0.30 -7.70 8.37
CA HIS A 64 -0.20 -6.33 7.86
C HIS A 64 -1.59 -5.76 7.52
N ASN A 65 -2.38 -6.52 6.76
CA ASN A 65 -3.70 -6.06 6.31
C ASN A 65 -4.66 -5.82 7.47
N LEU A 66 -4.62 -6.65 8.52
CA LEU A 66 -5.47 -6.49 9.70
C LEU A 66 -5.19 -5.19 10.46
N LEU A 67 -3.93 -4.73 10.44
CA LEU A 67 -3.53 -3.50 11.11
C LEU A 67 -3.69 -2.27 10.22
N VAL A 68 -3.21 -2.32 8.99
CA VAL A 68 -3.09 -1.12 8.13
C VAL A 68 -4.39 -0.80 7.41
N VAL A 69 -5.08 -1.81 6.86
CA VAL A 69 -6.28 -1.57 6.03
C VAL A 69 -7.42 -0.93 6.81
N PRO A 70 -7.85 -1.44 7.97
CA PRO A 70 -8.93 -0.79 8.71
C PRO A 70 -8.60 0.63 9.15
N VAL A 71 -7.37 0.85 9.61
CA VAL A 71 -6.91 2.17 10.05
C VAL A 71 -6.92 3.17 8.90
N SER A 72 -6.43 2.76 7.71
CA SER A 72 -6.44 3.63 6.52
C SER A 72 -7.86 3.93 6.03
N MET A 73 -8.79 2.96 6.08
CA MET A 73 -10.19 3.16 5.71
C MET A 73 -10.88 4.12 6.69
N VAL A 74 -10.68 3.93 8.00
CA VAL A 74 -11.25 4.82 9.04
C VAL A 74 -10.70 6.24 8.91
N ALA A 75 -9.39 6.39 8.69
CA ALA A 75 -8.79 7.71 8.46
C ALA A 75 -9.37 8.39 7.20
N GLY A 76 -9.51 7.64 6.10
CA GLY A 76 -10.16 8.13 4.87
C GLY A 76 -11.60 8.56 5.11
N LEU A 77 -12.39 7.78 5.86
CA LEU A 77 -13.76 8.10 6.21
C LEU A 77 -13.87 9.39 7.03
N ILE A 78 -13.09 9.47 8.11
CA ILE A 78 -13.12 10.65 9.02
C ILE A 78 -12.77 11.92 8.25
N LEU A 79 -11.70 11.89 7.45
CA LEU A 79 -11.28 13.07 6.69
C LEU A 79 -12.28 13.43 5.59
N ALA A 80 -12.79 12.47 4.83
CA ALA A 80 -13.77 12.76 3.79
C ALA A 80 -15.07 13.37 4.35
N LEU A 81 -15.53 12.90 5.52
CA LEU A 81 -16.67 13.49 6.22
C LEU A 81 -16.35 14.89 6.79
N ALA A 82 -15.18 15.08 7.38
CA ALA A 82 -14.74 16.35 7.95
C ALA A 82 -14.64 17.46 6.89
N TYR A 83 -14.27 17.11 5.66
CA TYR A 83 -14.19 18.06 4.55
C TYR A 83 -15.51 18.18 3.75
N GLY A 84 -16.58 17.53 4.18
CA GLY A 84 -17.91 17.64 3.55
C GLY A 84 -17.96 17.09 2.11
N CYS A 85 -17.19 16.04 1.82
CA CYS A 85 -17.20 15.38 0.51
C CYS A 85 -18.58 14.78 0.20
N SER A 86 -18.91 14.64 -1.08
CA SER A 86 -20.17 13.99 -1.50
C SER A 86 -20.19 12.51 -1.04
N PRO A 87 -21.36 11.88 -0.86
CA PRO A 87 -21.44 10.48 -0.44
C PRO A 87 -20.67 9.53 -1.36
N ALA A 88 -20.66 9.79 -2.66
CA ALA A 88 -19.91 9.01 -3.64
C ALA A 88 -18.39 9.17 -3.43
N ASP A 89 -17.92 10.41 -3.22
CA ASP A 89 -16.51 10.70 -2.94
C ASP A 89 -16.04 10.04 -1.66
N VAL A 90 -16.88 10.04 -0.61
CA VAL A 90 -16.58 9.34 0.66
C VAL A 90 -16.34 7.86 0.41
N VAL A 91 -17.24 7.19 -0.32
CA VAL A 91 -17.11 5.76 -0.62
C VAL A 91 -15.82 5.48 -1.39
N PHE A 92 -15.56 6.21 -2.46
CA PHE A 92 -14.36 5.97 -3.28
C PHE A 92 -13.07 6.35 -2.55
N THR A 93 -13.07 7.39 -1.71
CA THR A 93 -11.92 7.74 -0.86
C THR A 93 -11.59 6.61 0.12
N VAL A 94 -12.58 6.07 0.81
CA VAL A 94 -12.42 4.96 1.76
C VAL A 94 -11.90 3.72 1.04
N LEU A 95 -12.46 3.37 -0.11
CA LEU A 95 -12.01 2.22 -0.92
C LEU A 95 -10.57 2.42 -1.41
N THR A 96 -10.24 3.61 -1.91
CA THR A 96 -8.88 3.93 -2.36
C THR A 96 -7.86 3.78 -1.23
N CYS A 97 -8.16 4.32 -0.03
CA CYS A 97 -7.28 4.20 1.13
C CYS A 97 -7.08 2.74 1.54
N GLY A 98 -8.14 1.94 1.56
CA GLY A 98 -8.05 0.50 1.84
C GLY A 98 -7.20 -0.25 0.82
N LEU A 99 -7.40 0.03 -0.48
CA LEU A 99 -6.63 -0.58 -1.57
C LEU A 99 -5.16 -0.15 -1.55
N LEU A 100 -4.84 1.09 -1.21
CA LEU A 100 -3.46 1.54 -1.02
C LEU A 100 -2.80 0.83 0.16
N GLY A 101 -3.53 0.58 1.26
CA GLY A 101 -3.06 -0.24 2.37
C GLY A 101 -2.74 -1.68 1.96
N LEU A 102 -3.63 -2.32 1.19
CA LEU A 102 -3.41 -3.65 0.62
C LEU A 102 -2.20 -3.67 -0.32
N LEU A 103 -2.09 -2.67 -1.19
CA LEU A 103 -0.99 -2.53 -2.14
C LEU A 103 0.35 -2.37 -1.42
N CYS A 104 0.39 -1.55 -0.35
CA CYS A 104 1.57 -1.39 0.51
C CYS A 104 2.02 -2.74 1.08
N GLY A 105 1.09 -3.53 1.62
CA GLY A 105 1.37 -4.86 2.15
C GLY A 105 1.96 -5.82 1.11
N LEU A 106 1.37 -5.86 -0.08
CA LEU A 106 1.81 -6.73 -1.17
C LEU A 106 3.17 -6.32 -1.74
N LEU A 107 3.38 -5.02 -2.02
CA LEU A 107 4.67 -4.50 -2.44
C LEU A 107 5.75 -4.78 -1.38
N GLY A 108 5.43 -4.53 -0.11
CA GLY A 108 6.34 -4.80 1.00
C GLY A 108 6.76 -6.26 1.08
N MET A 109 5.82 -7.20 0.92
CA MET A 109 6.14 -8.64 0.91
C MET A 109 7.05 -9.02 -0.27
N ILE A 110 6.76 -8.52 -1.47
CA ILE A 110 7.56 -8.82 -2.68
C ILE A 110 8.97 -8.22 -2.55
N CYS A 111 9.07 -6.96 -2.14
CA CYS A 111 10.36 -6.31 -1.91
C CYS A 111 11.12 -6.97 -0.77
N GLY A 112 10.44 -7.32 0.32
CA GLY A 112 11.04 -8.04 1.45
C GLY A 112 11.64 -9.40 1.07
N LEU A 113 10.97 -10.15 0.17
CA LEU A 113 11.48 -11.40 -0.37
C LEU A 113 12.63 -11.20 -1.35
N GLN A 114 12.58 -10.16 -2.18
CA GLN A 114 13.62 -9.91 -3.19
C GLN A 114 14.94 -9.49 -2.55
N TRP A 115 14.89 -8.66 -1.53
CA TRP A 115 16.06 -8.14 -0.81
C TRP A 115 16.12 -8.62 0.64
N ALA A 116 15.73 -9.88 0.90
CA ALA A 116 15.81 -10.49 2.21
C ALA A 116 17.27 -10.52 2.69
N ARG A 117 17.51 -10.01 3.89
CA ARG A 117 18.80 -10.11 4.60
C ARG A 117 18.57 -10.86 5.89
N LEU A 118 19.20 -12.03 6.01
CA LEU A 118 19.09 -12.91 7.17
C LEU A 118 20.27 -12.76 8.13
N ASP A 119 21.39 -12.19 7.66
CA ASP A 119 22.60 -11.95 8.44
C ASP A 119 22.65 -10.51 8.98
N TRP A 120 21.95 -10.28 10.08
CA TRP A 120 21.96 -9.00 10.77
C TRP A 120 22.38 -9.19 12.23
N LEU A 121 23.06 -8.17 12.79
CA LEU A 121 23.55 -8.16 14.18
C LEU A 121 22.51 -7.60 15.15
N THR A 122 21.65 -6.71 14.67
CA THR A 122 20.60 -6.05 15.47
C THR A 122 19.30 -6.02 14.68
N GLU A 123 18.16 -6.24 15.35
CA GLU A 123 16.83 -6.22 14.74
C GLU A 123 16.44 -4.86 14.11
N ALA A 124 17.11 -3.79 14.52
CA ALA A 124 16.91 -2.46 13.94
C ALA A 124 17.42 -2.36 12.50
N HIS A 125 18.40 -3.18 12.11
CA HIS A 125 19.00 -3.13 10.78
C HIS A 125 18.01 -3.48 9.64
N PRO A 126 17.29 -4.62 9.67
CA PRO A 126 16.29 -4.93 8.64
C PRO A 126 15.09 -3.97 8.66
N CYS A 127 14.80 -3.34 9.81
CA CYS A 127 13.67 -2.44 9.96
C CYS A 127 13.93 -1.00 9.48
N LYS A 128 15.17 -0.52 9.49
CA LYS A 128 15.49 0.89 9.20
C LYS A 128 16.42 1.10 8.00
N GLN A 129 17.25 0.12 7.66
CA GLN A 129 18.32 0.27 6.67
C GLN A 129 18.22 -0.73 5.52
N SER A 130 17.03 -1.28 5.28
CA SER A 130 16.80 -2.24 4.22
C SER A 130 16.48 -1.54 2.90
N ALA A 131 17.18 -1.94 1.83
CA ALA A 131 16.83 -1.53 0.47
C ALA A 131 15.37 -1.84 0.13
N ALA A 132 14.84 -2.96 0.65
CA ALA A 132 13.45 -3.35 0.47
C ALA A 132 12.46 -2.27 0.94
N LEU A 133 12.75 -1.59 2.06
CA LEU A 133 11.92 -0.48 2.55
C LEU A 133 11.87 0.67 1.57
N ILE A 134 13.05 1.09 1.09
CA ILE A 134 13.17 2.21 0.14
C ILE A 134 12.37 1.89 -1.13
N PHE A 135 12.53 0.69 -1.69
CA PHE A 135 11.79 0.29 -2.89
C PHE A 135 10.28 0.16 -2.66
N THR A 136 9.83 -0.27 -1.48
CA THR A 136 8.40 -0.31 -1.14
C THR A 136 7.82 1.09 -1.06
N MET A 137 8.49 1.99 -0.35
CA MET A 137 8.07 3.39 -0.21
C MET A 137 8.04 4.11 -1.57
N LEU A 138 9.12 3.99 -2.34
CA LEU A 138 9.21 4.60 -3.68
C LEU A 138 8.17 4.01 -4.64
N GLY A 139 7.94 2.69 -4.60
CA GLY A 139 6.96 2.03 -5.45
C GLY A 139 5.54 2.51 -5.19
N LEU A 140 5.13 2.60 -3.92
CA LEU A 140 3.80 3.11 -3.59
C LEU A 140 3.67 4.60 -3.88
N THR A 141 4.71 5.39 -3.55
CA THR A 141 4.75 6.84 -3.90
C THR A 141 4.65 7.05 -5.40
N ALA A 142 5.36 6.24 -6.20
CA ALA A 142 5.30 6.32 -7.66
C ALA A 142 3.89 6.04 -8.20
N VAL A 143 3.16 5.08 -7.64
CA VAL A 143 1.76 4.80 -8.01
C VAL A 143 0.86 6.00 -7.72
N ILE A 144 1.02 6.63 -6.54
CA ILE A 144 0.23 7.80 -6.14
C ILE A 144 0.53 9.00 -7.05
N VAL A 145 1.81 9.28 -7.27
CA VAL A 145 2.26 10.39 -8.14
C VAL A 145 1.82 10.15 -9.58
N ALA A 146 1.98 8.93 -10.11
CA ALA A 146 1.53 8.60 -11.46
C ALA A 146 0.01 8.78 -11.60
N GLY A 147 -0.79 8.38 -10.61
CA GLY A 147 -2.23 8.64 -10.58
C GLY A 147 -2.56 10.13 -10.60
N GLY A 148 -1.90 10.93 -9.76
CA GLY A 148 -2.08 12.38 -9.72
C GLY A 148 -1.70 13.08 -11.02
N LEU A 149 -0.57 12.69 -11.62
CA LEU A 149 -0.13 13.22 -12.93
C LEU A 149 -1.08 12.82 -14.05
N LEU A 150 -1.52 11.57 -14.07
CA LEU A 150 -2.48 11.06 -15.06
C LEU A 150 -3.79 11.87 -15.02
N TYR A 151 -4.32 12.11 -13.82
CA TYR A 151 -5.49 12.96 -13.68
C TYR A 151 -5.20 14.41 -14.11
N GLY A 152 -4.14 15.02 -13.59
CA GLY A 152 -3.84 16.44 -13.81
C GLY A 152 -3.59 16.80 -15.28
N PHE A 153 -2.87 15.94 -16.02
CA PHE A 153 -2.46 16.22 -17.39
C PHE A 153 -3.38 15.61 -18.46
N ALA A 154 -3.92 14.41 -18.21
CA ALA A 154 -4.62 13.68 -19.27
C ALA A 154 -6.13 13.61 -19.07
N LEU A 155 -6.61 13.41 -17.84
CA LEU A 155 -8.00 13.03 -17.61
C LEU A 155 -8.87 14.15 -17.03
N ARG A 156 -8.29 15.26 -16.58
CA ARG A 156 -9.04 16.38 -15.99
C ARG A 156 -10.10 16.99 -16.93
N ALA A 157 -9.86 16.94 -18.23
CA ALA A 157 -10.80 17.46 -19.22
C ALA A 157 -11.93 16.47 -19.56
N LEU A 158 -11.75 15.16 -19.25
CA LEU A 158 -12.65 14.09 -19.65
C LEU A 158 -13.47 13.51 -18.49
N LEU A 159 -12.89 13.49 -17.28
CA LEU A 159 -13.47 12.81 -16.11
C LEU A 159 -13.60 13.77 -14.93
N THR A 160 -14.71 13.63 -14.22
CA THR A 160 -14.85 14.24 -12.90
C THR A 160 -13.91 13.57 -11.88
N PRO A 161 -13.53 14.25 -10.78
CA PRO A 161 -12.69 13.64 -9.73
C PRO A 161 -13.25 12.34 -9.17
N THR A 162 -14.58 12.24 -9.04
CA THR A 162 -15.25 11.03 -8.55
C THR A 162 -15.13 9.87 -9.52
N GLU A 163 -15.35 10.11 -10.82
CA GLU A 163 -15.17 9.08 -11.87
C GLU A 163 -13.72 8.63 -11.97
N PHE A 164 -12.77 9.55 -11.81
CA PHE A 164 -11.36 9.21 -11.77
C PHE A 164 -11.03 8.33 -10.55
N LEU A 165 -11.56 8.65 -9.35
CA LEU A 165 -11.36 7.82 -8.16
C LEU A 165 -11.93 6.41 -8.37
N ALA A 166 -13.09 6.28 -8.99
CA ALA A 166 -13.66 4.97 -9.33
C ALA A 166 -12.74 4.16 -10.27
N LEU A 167 -12.23 4.80 -11.33
CA LEU A 167 -11.27 4.19 -12.24
C LEU A 167 -9.96 3.83 -11.52
N PHE A 168 -9.46 4.71 -10.66
CA PHE A 168 -8.25 4.48 -9.90
C PHE A 168 -8.40 3.32 -8.91
N CYS A 169 -9.55 3.20 -8.23
CA CYS A 169 -9.89 2.03 -7.42
C CYS A 169 -9.82 0.72 -8.23
N LEU A 170 -10.39 0.71 -9.44
CA LEU A 170 -10.35 -0.47 -10.31
C LEU A 170 -8.90 -0.84 -10.68
N LEU A 171 -8.09 0.14 -11.07
CA LEU A 171 -6.68 -0.07 -11.39
C LEU A 171 -5.88 -0.59 -10.19
N LEU A 172 -6.09 -0.01 -9.01
CA LEU A 172 -5.46 -0.48 -7.77
C LEU A 172 -5.88 -1.92 -7.43
N ALA A 173 -7.16 -2.26 -7.59
CA ALA A 173 -7.65 -3.62 -7.35
C ALA A 173 -7.00 -4.63 -8.31
N LEU A 174 -6.87 -4.31 -9.59
CA LEU A 174 -6.18 -5.14 -10.57
C LEU A 174 -4.69 -5.30 -10.25
N MET A 175 -4.01 -4.22 -9.84
CA MET A 175 -2.62 -4.27 -9.38
C MET A 175 -2.48 -5.17 -8.15
N CYS A 176 -3.35 -5.03 -7.15
CA CYS A 176 -3.35 -5.87 -5.96
C CYS A 176 -3.55 -7.35 -6.31
N LEU A 177 -4.46 -7.66 -7.23
CA LEU A 177 -4.69 -9.02 -7.70
C LEU A 177 -3.47 -9.61 -8.40
N GLY A 178 -2.83 -8.84 -9.29
CA GLY A 178 -1.60 -9.23 -9.99
C GLY A 178 -0.44 -9.49 -9.02
N LEU A 179 -0.20 -8.57 -8.08
CA LEU A 179 0.85 -8.72 -7.06
C LEU A 179 0.56 -9.87 -6.09
N TYR A 180 -0.70 -10.10 -5.72
CA TYR A 180 -1.08 -11.24 -4.90
C TYR A 180 -0.77 -12.57 -5.61
N ARG A 181 -1.09 -12.69 -6.89
CA ARG A 181 -0.72 -13.86 -7.70
C ARG A 181 0.79 -14.02 -7.79
N ALA A 182 1.53 -12.94 -8.03
CA ALA A 182 2.99 -12.96 -8.05
C ALA A 182 3.58 -13.41 -6.69
N MET A 183 3.04 -12.94 -5.58
CA MET A 183 3.46 -13.36 -4.23
C MET A 183 3.22 -14.85 -4.01
N VAL A 184 2.07 -15.38 -4.42
CA VAL A 184 1.70 -16.80 -4.20
C VAL A 184 2.50 -17.74 -5.10
N THR A 185 2.90 -17.31 -6.30
CA THR A 185 3.66 -18.13 -7.26
C THR A 185 5.16 -17.92 -7.14
N TRP A 186 5.64 -16.75 -7.51
CA TRP A 186 7.06 -16.41 -7.47
C TRP A 186 7.56 -16.26 -6.03
N GLY A 187 6.80 -15.57 -5.16
CA GLY A 187 7.18 -15.35 -3.78
C GLY A 187 7.35 -16.65 -3.00
N ALA A 188 6.47 -17.64 -3.21
CA ALA A 188 6.59 -18.94 -2.55
C ALA A 188 7.89 -19.68 -2.97
N ARG A 189 8.22 -19.69 -4.27
CA ARG A 189 9.49 -20.27 -4.76
C ARG A 189 10.71 -19.56 -4.19
N LYS A 190 10.65 -18.21 -4.09
CA LYS A 190 11.73 -17.42 -3.54
C LYS A 190 11.93 -17.69 -2.04
N TRP A 191 10.84 -17.86 -1.28
CA TRP A 191 10.89 -18.24 0.14
C TRP A 191 11.55 -19.60 0.36
N GLU A 192 11.26 -20.59 -0.49
CA GLU A 192 11.88 -21.91 -0.42
C GLU A 192 13.38 -21.87 -0.70
N ALA A 193 13.83 -20.92 -1.53
CA ALA A 193 15.23 -20.72 -1.90
C ALA A 193 16.06 -19.91 -0.87
N LEU A 194 15.42 -19.26 0.12
CA LEU A 194 16.09 -18.57 1.23
C LEU A 194 16.60 -19.57 2.25
#